data_ae0f0ae5227daf3efa6940d75eb14b4b
#
_entry.id   ae0f0ae5227daf3efa6940d75eb14b4b
#
_cell.length_a   1.000
_cell.length_b   1.000
_cell.length_c   1.000
_cell.angle_alpha   90.00
_cell.angle_beta   90.00
_cell.angle_gamma   90.00
#
_symmetry.space_group_name_H-M   'P 1'
#
loop_
_entity.id
_entity.type
_entity.pdbx_description
1 polymer ?
#
loop_
_entity_poly.entity_id
_entity_poly.type
_entity_poly.pdbx_seq_one_letter_code
_entity_poly.pdbx_strand_id
1 'polypeptide(L)'
;FDAMESINMYAVGIDVGGTAIKIGLFEKNGRLVDKKEIPTRHENNCEFVFSDMAEAVKEVLKNNSVKKKNVSGIGIGMPGPVVNNVVQHCVNLGWQNKIDAAGITEKLTGIKTVVLNDADAAGYGELWHGSAKSYKNVVLVTIGTGVGGAVINEGVLIEGFGGSAGEIGHMTVEMNSKRHCNCGKNGCLETYASATGIVRTAEELLDSGEKSVLTKENLTARDIFDAAKNGDNVALKTVDVFGKYLGMALANIAVVTNPEIILLSGGVAYAGEIVTDIVKKYFDVFAFKSVKNTEIKIASLKNEAGIY
;
A
#
# COMPACT_ATOMS: atom_id res chain seq x y z
N PHE A 1 -40.66 -20.98 -20.35
CA PHE A 1 -39.78 -20.87 -19.15
C PHE A 1 -38.41 -20.47 -19.67
N ASP A 2 -38.19 -19.16 -19.81
CA ASP A 2 -36.87 -18.61 -20.12
C ASP A 2 -35.96 -18.85 -18.93
N ALA A 3 -34.94 -19.67 -19.12
CA ALA A 3 -33.82 -19.76 -18.21
C ALA A 3 -33.19 -18.34 -18.20
N MET A 4 -33.44 -17.55 -17.16
CA MET A 4 -32.62 -16.39 -16.88
C MET A 4 -31.18 -16.90 -16.72
N GLU A 5 -30.38 -16.80 -17.78
CA GLU A 5 -28.93 -16.90 -17.66
C GLU A 5 -28.52 -15.96 -16.52
N SER A 6 -28.02 -16.50 -15.45
CA SER A 6 -27.42 -15.71 -14.38
C SER A 6 -26.24 -14.99 -15.01
N ILE A 7 -26.43 -13.69 -15.33
CA ILE A 7 -25.39 -12.86 -15.92
C ILE A 7 -24.27 -12.79 -14.88
N ASN A 8 -23.19 -13.52 -15.13
CA ASN A 8 -22.00 -13.41 -14.31
C ASN A 8 -21.50 -11.97 -14.43
N MET A 9 -21.61 -11.23 -13.34
CA MET A 9 -21.09 -9.87 -13.26
C MET A 9 -19.62 -9.96 -12.89
N TYR A 10 -18.82 -9.22 -13.62
CA TYR A 10 -17.38 -9.08 -13.42
C TYR A 10 -17.03 -7.70 -12.92
N ALA A 11 -15.86 -7.56 -12.30
CA ALA A 11 -15.22 -6.29 -11.99
C ALA A 11 -13.78 -6.33 -12.46
N VAL A 12 -13.22 -5.18 -12.77
CA VAL A 12 -11.80 -5.03 -13.10
C VAL A 12 -11.14 -4.17 -12.03
N GLY A 13 -10.06 -4.67 -11.44
CA GLY A 13 -9.20 -3.91 -10.55
C GLY A 13 -7.88 -3.59 -11.23
N ILE A 14 -7.38 -2.36 -11.03
CA ILE A 14 -6.12 -1.89 -11.59
C ILE A 14 -5.29 -1.27 -10.48
N ASP A 15 -4.03 -1.70 -10.37
CA ASP A 15 -3.03 -1.11 -9.48
C ASP A 15 -1.93 -0.46 -10.32
N VAL A 16 -1.83 0.86 -10.23
CA VAL A 16 -0.87 1.64 -11.02
C VAL A 16 0.36 1.93 -10.17
N GLY A 17 1.43 1.19 -10.43
CA GLY A 17 2.73 1.45 -9.83
C GLY A 17 3.65 2.27 -10.73
N GLY A 18 4.72 2.81 -10.14
CA GLY A 18 5.74 3.55 -10.90
C GLY A 18 6.55 2.69 -11.87
N THR A 19 6.53 1.37 -11.77
CA THR A 19 7.29 0.45 -12.63
C THR A 19 6.38 -0.44 -13.47
N ALA A 20 5.26 -0.87 -12.91
CA ALA A 20 4.32 -1.77 -13.55
C ALA A 20 2.88 -1.42 -13.18
N ILE A 21 1.96 -1.74 -14.06
CA ILE A 21 0.52 -1.62 -13.89
C ILE A 21 -0.04 -3.04 -13.88
N LYS A 22 -0.77 -3.38 -12.83
CA LYS A 22 -1.41 -4.69 -12.69
C LYS A 22 -2.90 -4.56 -12.95
N ILE A 23 -3.45 -5.49 -13.69
CA ILE A 23 -4.88 -5.56 -14.03
C ILE A 23 -5.41 -6.92 -13.59
N GLY A 24 -6.48 -6.95 -12.82
CA GLY A 24 -7.19 -8.16 -12.41
C GLY A 24 -8.62 -8.16 -12.92
N LEU A 25 -9.09 -9.29 -13.41
CA LEU A 25 -10.49 -9.56 -13.74
C LEU A 25 -11.08 -10.47 -12.67
N PHE A 26 -12.16 -10.03 -12.04
CA PHE A 26 -12.78 -10.72 -10.92
C PHE A 26 -14.24 -11.07 -11.21
N GLU A 27 -14.69 -12.20 -10.69
CA GLU A 27 -16.11 -12.47 -10.51
C GLU A 27 -16.67 -11.68 -9.31
N LYS A 28 -17.97 -11.52 -9.27
CA LYS A 28 -18.66 -10.83 -8.17
C LYS A 28 -18.34 -11.37 -6.76
N ASN A 29 -17.98 -12.64 -6.65
CA ASN A 29 -17.61 -13.28 -5.38
C ASN A 29 -16.15 -13.03 -4.95
N GLY A 30 -15.38 -12.25 -5.74
CA GLY A 30 -13.96 -11.96 -5.49
C GLY A 30 -12.98 -12.99 -6.06
N ARG A 31 -13.46 -13.98 -6.82
CA ARG A 31 -12.57 -14.93 -7.49
C ARG A 31 -11.83 -14.24 -8.63
N LEU A 32 -10.50 -14.23 -8.56
CA LEU A 32 -9.64 -13.77 -9.66
C LEU A 32 -9.77 -14.75 -10.84
N VAL A 33 -10.19 -14.23 -11.98
CA VAL A 33 -10.37 -14.99 -13.24
C VAL A 33 -9.11 -14.93 -14.07
N ASP A 34 -8.54 -13.74 -14.21
CA ASP A 34 -7.33 -13.49 -15.01
C ASP A 34 -6.57 -12.29 -14.46
N LYS A 35 -5.26 -12.29 -14.70
CA LYS A 35 -4.38 -11.20 -14.29
C LYS A 35 -3.39 -10.89 -15.40
N LYS A 36 -3.19 -9.60 -15.65
CA LYS A 36 -2.20 -9.08 -16.58
C LYS A 36 -1.34 -8.02 -15.90
N GLU A 37 -0.07 -8.01 -16.20
CA GLU A 37 0.87 -6.99 -15.80
C GLU A 37 1.50 -6.37 -17.04
N ILE A 38 1.60 -5.05 -17.07
CA ILE A 38 2.24 -4.29 -18.14
C ILE A 38 3.24 -3.29 -17.54
N PRO A 39 4.30 -2.92 -18.24
CA PRO A 39 5.23 -1.90 -17.75
C PRO A 39 4.57 -0.52 -17.72
N THR A 40 4.93 0.30 -16.70
CA THR A 40 4.59 1.72 -16.68
C THR A 40 5.57 2.45 -17.60
N ARG A 41 5.08 3.01 -18.71
CA ARG A 41 5.90 3.80 -19.63
C ARG A 41 6.09 5.22 -19.10
N HIS A 42 7.36 5.62 -18.95
CA HIS A 42 7.72 6.93 -18.37
C HIS A 42 7.90 8.04 -19.40
N GLU A 43 7.83 7.72 -20.69
CA GLU A 43 7.95 8.69 -21.79
C GLU A 43 6.85 9.75 -21.65
N ASN A 44 7.19 10.98 -21.96
CA ASN A 44 6.28 12.13 -21.95
C ASN A 44 5.49 12.28 -20.64
N ASN A 45 6.15 12.13 -19.48
CA ASN A 45 5.51 12.16 -18.15
C ASN A 45 4.37 11.15 -18.01
N CYS A 46 4.61 9.90 -18.40
CA CYS A 46 3.64 8.81 -18.31
C CYS A 46 2.30 9.10 -19.04
N GLU A 47 2.34 9.83 -20.15
CA GLU A 47 1.17 10.17 -20.98
C GLU A 47 0.38 8.93 -21.42
N PHE A 48 1.07 7.80 -21.62
CA PHE A 48 0.49 6.57 -22.15
C PHE A 48 -0.22 5.70 -21.10
N VAL A 49 -0.12 6.00 -19.81
CA VAL A 49 -0.66 5.16 -18.74
C VAL A 49 -2.13 4.79 -18.97
N PHE A 50 -2.98 5.76 -19.29
CA PHE A 50 -4.41 5.49 -19.48
C PHE A 50 -4.73 4.70 -20.74
N SER A 51 -4.03 4.97 -21.86
CA SER A 51 -4.21 4.21 -23.09
C SER A 51 -3.76 2.76 -22.94
N ASP A 52 -2.63 2.55 -22.27
CA ASP A 52 -2.08 1.21 -22.02
C ASP A 52 -2.98 0.39 -21.10
N MET A 53 -3.50 1.01 -20.03
CA MET A 53 -4.49 0.40 -19.17
C MET A 53 -5.75 0.00 -19.92
N ALA A 54 -6.30 0.91 -20.72
CA ALA A 54 -7.52 0.66 -21.48
C ALA A 54 -7.35 -0.46 -22.52
N GLU A 55 -6.19 -0.55 -23.16
CA GLU A 55 -5.87 -1.63 -24.09
C GLU A 55 -5.73 -2.96 -23.35
N ALA A 56 -5.01 -2.98 -22.23
CA ALA A 56 -4.85 -4.17 -21.41
C ALA A 56 -6.19 -4.68 -20.86
N VAL A 57 -7.09 -3.79 -20.43
CA VAL A 57 -8.45 -4.16 -19.99
C VAL A 57 -9.22 -4.81 -21.16
N LYS A 58 -9.21 -4.20 -22.35
CA LYS A 58 -9.89 -4.78 -23.54
C LYS A 58 -9.35 -6.17 -23.88
N GLU A 59 -8.04 -6.35 -23.79
CA GLU A 59 -7.39 -7.63 -24.05
C GLU A 59 -7.79 -8.69 -23.02
N VAL A 60 -7.74 -8.38 -21.72
CA VAL A 60 -8.16 -9.28 -20.65
C VAL A 60 -9.62 -9.71 -20.82
N LEU A 61 -10.52 -8.77 -21.10
CA LEU A 61 -11.93 -9.08 -21.36
C LEU A 61 -12.11 -9.98 -22.60
N LYS A 62 -11.41 -9.70 -23.68
CA LYS A 62 -11.44 -10.49 -24.91
C LYS A 62 -10.95 -11.92 -24.69
N ASN A 63 -9.82 -12.08 -24.01
CA ASN A 63 -9.20 -13.38 -23.76
C ASN A 63 -10.10 -14.30 -22.91
N ASN A 64 -10.91 -13.70 -22.03
CA ASN A 64 -11.84 -14.40 -21.16
C ASN A 64 -13.28 -14.45 -21.73
N SER A 65 -13.50 -14.00 -22.96
CA SER A 65 -14.84 -13.95 -23.60
C SER A 65 -15.87 -13.14 -22.79
N VAL A 66 -15.42 -12.18 -21.97
CA VAL A 66 -16.28 -11.33 -21.16
C VAL A 66 -16.74 -10.13 -21.97
N LYS A 67 -18.04 -9.97 -22.11
CA LYS A 67 -18.63 -8.79 -22.77
C LYS A 67 -18.61 -7.60 -21.81
N LYS A 68 -18.27 -6.41 -22.34
CA LYS A 68 -18.25 -5.16 -21.59
C LYS A 68 -19.51 -4.93 -20.72
N LYS A 69 -20.70 -5.23 -21.24
CA LYS A 69 -21.98 -5.08 -20.52
C LYS A 69 -22.08 -5.94 -19.25
N ASN A 70 -21.23 -6.96 -19.13
CA ASN A 70 -21.18 -7.85 -17.96
C ASN A 70 -20.12 -7.39 -16.95
N VAL A 71 -19.44 -6.26 -17.17
CA VAL A 71 -18.50 -5.65 -16.24
C VAL A 71 -19.22 -4.55 -15.47
N SER A 72 -19.30 -4.68 -14.15
CA SER A 72 -19.97 -3.71 -13.26
C SER A 72 -19.19 -2.40 -13.14
N GLY A 73 -17.87 -2.45 -13.23
CA GLY A 73 -17.00 -1.28 -13.14
C GLY A 73 -15.52 -1.62 -13.15
N ILE A 74 -14.72 -0.57 -13.22
CA ILE A 74 -13.26 -0.60 -13.05
C ILE A 74 -12.93 0.17 -11.76
N GLY A 75 -12.15 -0.45 -10.86
CA GLY A 75 -11.50 0.21 -9.73
C GLY A 75 -10.03 0.46 -10.05
N ILE A 76 -9.51 1.65 -9.76
CA ILE A 76 -8.10 1.97 -9.99
C ILE A 76 -7.47 2.47 -8.69
N GLY A 77 -6.40 1.80 -8.24
CA GLY A 77 -5.47 2.32 -7.25
C GLY A 77 -4.39 3.16 -7.92
N MET A 78 -4.27 4.43 -7.55
CA MET A 78 -3.31 5.38 -8.12
C MET A 78 -2.36 5.89 -7.05
N PRO A 79 -1.05 6.03 -7.33
CA PRO A 79 -0.15 6.65 -6.38
C PRO A 79 -0.45 8.15 -6.25
N GLY A 80 -0.56 8.61 -5.00
CA GLY A 80 -0.85 10.01 -4.65
C GLY A 80 -2.29 10.27 -4.21
N PRO A 81 -2.57 11.48 -3.70
CA PRO A 81 -3.89 11.83 -3.18
C PRO A 81 -4.96 11.85 -4.26
N VAL A 82 -6.12 11.26 -3.96
CA VAL A 82 -7.29 11.23 -4.84
C VAL A 82 -8.47 11.89 -4.13
N VAL A 83 -9.18 12.77 -4.83
CA VAL A 83 -10.40 13.42 -4.34
C VAL A 83 -11.47 13.35 -5.42
N ASN A 84 -12.61 12.74 -5.13
CA ASN A 84 -13.72 12.60 -6.07
C ASN A 84 -13.28 11.99 -7.43
N ASN A 85 -12.50 10.92 -7.41
CA ASN A 85 -11.96 10.24 -8.58
C ASN A 85 -10.90 11.03 -9.39
N VAL A 86 -10.46 12.18 -8.88
CA VAL A 86 -9.44 13.04 -9.50
C VAL A 86 -8.13 12.92 -8.73
N VAL A 87 -7.08 12.47 -9.39
CA VAL A 87 -5.71 12.47 -8.84
C VAL A 87 -5.24 13.91 -8.72
N GLN A 88 -4.85 14.34 -7.52
CA GLN A 88 -4.48 15.73 -7.28
C GLN A 88 -3.09 16.04 -7.81
N HIS A 89 -2.15 15.13 -7.61
CA HIS A 89 -0.79 15.09 -8.15
C HIS A 89 -0.23 13.67 -8.00
N CYS A 90 0.77 13.32 -8.76
CA CYS A 90 1.44 12.03 -8.64
C CYS A 90 2.93 12.17 -8.93
N VAL A 91 3.75 12.22 -7.89
CA VAL A 91 5.21 12.38 -7.98
C VAL A 91 5.83 11.21 -8.74
N ASN A 92 5.38 9.98 -8.47
CA ASN A 92 5.90 8.76 -9.07
C ASN A 92 5.69 8.67 -10.59
N LEU A 93 4.70 9.38 -11.11
CA LEU A 93 4.39 9.47 -12.55
C LEU A 93 4.76 10.82 -13.16
N GLY A 94 5.38 11.71 -12.39
CA GLY A 94 5.78 13.05 -12.86
C GLY A 94 4.61 14.03 -13.03
N TRP A 95 3.43 13.72 -12.52
CA TRP A 95 2.24 14.56 -12.69
C TRP A 95 2.13 15.64 -11.62
N GLN A 96 2.22 16.89 -12.08
CA GLN A 96 2.12 18.07 -11.21
C GLN A 96 0.69 18.62 -11.13
N ASN A 97 -0.16 18.30 -12.09
CA ASN A 97 -1.53 18.82 -12.23
C ASN A 97 -2.57 17.76 -11.90
N LYS A 98 -3.78 18.22 -11.61
CA LYS A 98 -4.94 17.35 -11.41
C LYS A 98 -5.28 16.59 -12.69
N ILE A 99 -5.59 15.30 -12.54
CA ILE A 99 -5.95 14.40 -13.63
C ILE A 99 -7.27 13.71 -13.29
N ASP A 100 -8.26 13.88 -14.15
CA ASP A 100 -9.53 13.13 -14.09
C ASP A 100 -9.33 11.70 -14.60
N ALA A 101 -8.71 10.88 -13.75
CA ALA A 101 -8.35 9.51 -14.10
C ALA A 101 -9.58 8.64 -14.38
N ALA A 102 -10.67 8.84 -13.66
CA ALA A 102 -11.92 8.12 -13.91
C ALA A 102 -12.51 8.49 -15.25
N GLY A 103 -12.72 9.78 -15.54
CA GLY A 103 -13.32 10.24 -16.79
C GLY A 103 -12.50 9.85 -18.02
N ILE A 104 -11.17 9.91 -17.94
CA ILE A 104 -10.29 9.46 -19.03
C ILE A 104 -10.46 7.96 -19.26
N THR A 105 -10.43 7.15 -18.23
CA THR A 105 -10.56 5.68 -18.33
C THR A 105 -11.95 5.28 -18.85
N GLU A 106 -13.02 5.92 -18.35
CA GLU A 106 -14.38 5.69 -18.83
C GLU A 106 -14.52 6.02 -20.32
N LYS A 107 -13.95 7.13 -20.77
CA LYS A 107 -13.94 7.52 -22.19
C LYS A 107 -13.25 6.48 -23.08
N LEU A 108 -12.14 5.91 -22.61
CA LEU A 108 -11.33 4.94 -23.37
C LEU A 108 -11.92 3.52 -23.36
N THR A 109 -12.52 3.10 -22.25
CA THR A 109 -13.06 1.75 -22.06
C THR A 109 -14.57 1.70 -22.26
N GLY A 110 -15.27 2.80 -21.93
CA GLY A 110 -16.71 2.94 -21.81
C GLY A 110 -17.28 2.08 -20.69
N ILE A 111 -16.53 1.83 -19.62
CA ILE A 111 -16.92 1.13 -18.40
C ILE A 111 -16.82 2.15 -17.26
N LYS A 112 -17.82 2.19 -16.39
CA LYS A 112 -17.83 3.07 -15.21
C LYS A 112 -16.56 2.81 -14.36
N THR A 113 -15.89 3.88 -13.95
CA THR A 113 -14.61 3.80 -13.25
C THR A 113 -14.65 4.57 -11.94
N VAL A 114 -14.03 4.02 -10.91
CA VAL A 114 -13.72 4.69 -9.63
C VAL A 114 -12.23 4.67 -9.38
N VAL A 115 -11.72 5.70 -8.73
CA VAL A 115 -10.28 5.84 -8.46
C VAL A 115 -10.07 6.12 -6.99
N LEU A 116 -9.11 5.42 -6.40
CA LEU A 116 -8.65 5.59 -5.01
C LEU A 116 -7.14 5.80 -5.00
N ASN A 117 -6.62 6.24 -3.86
CA ASN A 117 -5.20 6.09 -3.59
C ASN A 117 -4.81 4.60 -3.56
N ASP A 118 -3.56 4.25 -3.88
CA ASP A 118 -3.07 2.87 -3.94
C ASP A 118 -3.15 2.13 -2.59
N ALA A 119 -2.81 2.81 -1.48
CA ALA A 119 -2.94 2.24 -0.14
C ALA A 119 -4.41 2.07 0.27
N ASP A 120 -5.27 2.99 -0.12
CA ASP A 120 -6.72 2.92 0.11
C ASP A 120 -7.35 1.76 -0.66
N ALA A 121 -6.97 1.58 -1.92
CA ALA A 121 -7.39 0.43 -2.74
C ALA A 121 -6.94 -0.89 -2.11
N ALA A 122 -5.69 -0.97 -1.63
CA ALA A 122 -5.19 -2.14 -0.92
C ALA A 122 -5.96 -2.40 0.39
N GLY A 123 -6.34 -1.34 1.12
CA GLY A 123 -7.18 -1.43 2.32
C GLY A 123 -8.54 -2.05 2.04
N TYR A 124 -9.21 -1.60 0.98
CA TYR A 124 -10.48 -2.20 0.55
C TYR A 124 -10.31 -3.63 0.04
N GLY A 125 -9.23 -3.93 -0.67
CA GLY A 125 -8.92 -5.30 -1.09
C GLY A 125 -8.83 -6.26 0.10
N GLU A 126 -8.08 -5.89 1.14
CA GLU A 126 -7.97 -6.71 2.36
C GLU A 126 -9.30 -6.81 3.14
N LEU A 127 -10.12 -5.75 3.12
CA LEU A 127 -11.46 -5.77 3.70
C LEU A 127 -12.42 -6.67 2.91
N TRP A 128 -12.35 -6.65 1.58
CA TRP A 128 -13.25 -7.41 0.73
C TRP A 128 -12.89 -8.90 0.69
N HIS A 129 -11.61 -9.22 0.49
CA HIS A 129 -11.18 -10.59 0.22
C HIS A 129 -9.98 -11.08 1.03
N GLY A 130 -9.34 -10.20 1.81
CA GLY A 130 -8.13 -10.48 2.56
C GLY A 130 -8.33 -10.70 4.06
N SER A 131 -7.27 -10.41 4.81
CA SER A 131 -7.20 -10.62 6.26
C SER A 131 -8.16 -9.75 7.06
N ALA A 132 -8.70 -8.67 6.49
CA ALA A 132 -9.64 -7.77 7.16
C ALA A 132 -11.11 -8.12 6.92
N LYS A 133 -11.44 -9.17 6.17
CA LYS A 133 -12.82 -9.51 5.73
C LYS A 133 -13.85 -9.59 6.86
N SER A 134 -13.43 -9.95 8.08
CA SER A 134 -14.32 -10.09 9.25
C SER A 134 -14.34 -8.88 10.16
N TYR A 135 -13.62 -7.82 9.81
CA TYR A 135 -13.46 -6.61 10.61
C TYR A 135 -14.14 -5.43 9.97
N LYS A 136 -14.46 -4.41 10.76
CA LYS A 136 -15.03 -3.14 10.29
C LYS A 136 -14.13 -1.95 10.53
N ASN A 137 -13.30 -2.03 11.56
CA ASN A 137 -12.40 -0.97 11.96
C ASN A 137 -10.97 -1.43 11.74
N VAL A 138 -10.35 -0.98 10.66
CA VAL A 138 -9.09 -1.50 10.14
C VAL A 138 -8.13 -0.36 9.86
N VAL A 139 -6.86 -0.55 10.22
CA VAL A 139 -5.76 0.27 9.72
C VAL A 139 -4.86 -0.62 8.88
N LEU A 140 -4.68 -0.29 7.62
CA LEU A 140 -3.66 -0.91 6.76
C LEU A 140 -2.43 -0.01 6.72
N VAL A 141 -1.25 -0.62 6.81
CA VAL A 141 0.04 0.06 6.62
C VAL A 141 0.82 -0.65 5.54
N THR A 142 1.13 0.05 4.48
CA THR A 142 1.97 -0.45 3.39
C THR A 142 3.41 -0.01 3.59
N ILE A 143 4.35 -0.97 3.66
CA ILE A 143 5.77 -0.72 3.94
C ILE A 143 6.58 -1.17 2.73
N GLY A 144 6.86 -0.22 1.85
CA GLY A 144 7.63 -0.40 0.63
C GLY A 144 8.78 0.61 0.55
N THR A 145 9.01 1.20 -0.61
CA THR A 145 9.95 2.33 -0.80
C THR A 145 9.62 3.49 0.12
N GLY A 146 8.32 3.74 0.33
CA GLY A 146 7.76 4.64 1.33
C GLY A 146 6.90 3.91 2.36
N VAL A 147 6.14 4.68 3.15
CA VAL A 147 5.12 4.17 4.08
C VAL A 147 3.79 4.82 3.74
N GLY A 148 2.83 4.02 3.29
CA GLY A 148 1.45 4.44 3.07
C GLY A 148 0.51 3.86 4.12
N GLY A 149 -0.74 4.29 4.11
CA GLY A 149 -1.75 3.72 4.99
C GLY A 149 -3.17 4.00 4.52
N ALA A 150 -4.09 3.16 5.00
CA ALA A 150 -5.51 3.35 4.85
C ALA A 150 -6.19 3.18 6.21
N VAL A 151 -7.17 4.01 6.49
CA VAL A 151 -7.97 3.94 7.71
C VAL A 151 -9.42 3.67 7.34
N ILE A 152 -9.96 2.57 7.81
CA ILE A 152 -11.34 2.15 7.57
C ILE A 152 -12.06 2.14 8.92
N ASN A 153 -13.20 2.82 8.99
CA ASN A 153 -14.06 2.87 10.17
C ASN A 153 -15.48 2.44 9.80
N GLU A 154 -16.04 1.49 10.55
CA GLU A 154 -17.35 0.88 10.26
C GLU A 154 -17.50 0.39 8.81
N GLY A 155 -16.41 -0.13 8.23
CA GLY A 155 -16.35 -0.61 6.84
C GLY A 155 -16.25 0.49 5.79
N VAL A 156 -16.08 1.75 6.18
CA VAL A 156 -15.97 2.91 5.30
C VAL A 156 -14.58 3.51 5.39
N LEU A 157 -13.95 3.71 4.24
CA LEU A 157 -12.65 4.38 4.15
C LEU A 157 -12.75 5.83 4.60
N ILE A 158 -11.80 6.27 5.40
CA ILE A 158 -11.63 7.68 5.78
C ILE A 158 -10.70 8.35 4.79
N GLU A 159 -11.26 9.02 3.79
CA GLU A 159 -10.49 9.77 2.79
C GLU A 159 -10.04 11.16 3.31
N GLY A 160 -10.80 11.72 4.26
CA GLY A 160 -10.59 13.09 4.74
C GLY A 160 -11.03 14.16 3.74
N PHE A 161 -10.93 15.43 4.15
CA PHE A 161 -11.38 16.57 3.34
C PHE A 161 -10.61 16.71 2.01
N GLY A 162 -9.30 16.46 2.05
CA GLY A 162 -8.39 16.65 0.91
C GLY A 162 -7.86 15.35 0.30
N GLY A 163 -8.43 14.18 0.63
CA GLY A 163 -7.94 12.88 0.16
C GLY A 163 -6.58 12.49 0.74
N SER A 164 -6.20 13.04 1.90
CA SER A 164 -4.90 12.80 2.53
C SER A 164 -5.01 12.16 3.93
N ALA A 165 -6.18 11.67 4.30
CA ALA A 165 -6.27 10.82 5.48
C ALA A 165 -5.54 9.50 5.19
N GLY A 166 -4.89 8.94 6.20
CA GLY A 166 -4.09 7.74 5.97
C GLY A 166 -2.64 7.97 5.53
N GLU A 167 -2.22 9.21 5.27
CA GLU A 167 -0.82 9.56 4.97
C GLU A 167 0.11 9.41 6.19
N ILE A 168 0.05 8.22 6.82
CA ILE A 168 0.70 7.89 8.09
C ILE A 168 2.23 7.95 8.01
N GLY A 169 2.80 7.68 6.83
CA GLY A 169 4.24 7.78 6.59
C GLY A 169 4.80 9.17 6.83
N HIS A 170 3.94 10.20 6.77
CA HIS A 170 4.32 11.58 7.01
C HIS A 170 4.07 12.06 8.46
N MET A 171 3.66 11.18 9.37
CA MET A 171 3.65 11.50 10.80
C MET A 171 5.07 11.78 11.29
N THR A 172 5.26 12.89 12.02
CA THR A 172 6.53 13.19 12.67
C THR A 172 6.71 12.27 13.88
N VAL A 173 7.70 11.39 13.83
CA VAL A 173 8.02 10.43 14.90
C VAL A 173 9.32 10.78 15.63
N GLU A 174 10.13 11.67 15.06
CA GLU A 174 11.36 12.17 15.69
C GLU A 174 11.52 13.67 15.41
N MET A 175 11.25 14.49 16.43
CA MET A 175 11.25 15.95 16.29
C MET A 175 12.65 16.55 16.06
N ASN A 176 13.69 15.90 16.57
CA ASN A 176 15.07 16.36 16.43
C ASN A 176 15.81 15.70 15.27
N SER A 177 15.09 15.02 14.41
CA SER A 177 15.67 14.31 13.27
C SER A 177 16.30 15.23 12.25
N LYS A 178 17.47 14.81 11.72
CA LYS A 178 18.08 15.40 10.53
C LYS A 178 17.69 14.66 9.25
N ARG A 179 16.89 13.59 9.33
CA ARG A 179 16.45 12.83 8.16
C ARG A 179 15.36 13.60 7.43
N HIS A 180 15.73 14.14 6.28
CA HIS A 180 14.79 14.85 5.41
C HIS A 180 13.84 13.88 4.73
N CYS A 181 12.56 14.24 4.66
CA CYS A 181 11.50 13.56 3.94
C CYS A 181 11.12 14.33 2.67
N ASN A 182 10.77 13.63 1.61
CA ASN A 182 10.36 14.24 0.34
C ASN A 182 9.11 15.15 0.46
N CYS A 183 8.34 15.04 1.56
CA CYS A 183 7.24 15.96 1.85
C CYS A 183 7.69 17.36 2.33
N GLY A 184 8.99 17.60 2.44
CA GLY A 184 9.57 18.88 2.87
C GLY A 184 9.81 19.00 4.39
N LYS A 185 9.43 18.00 5.21
CA LYS A 185 9.69 17.97 6.65
C LYS A 185 10.87 17.06 7.01
N ASN A 186 11.27 17.11 8.26
CA ASN A 186 12.20 16.15 8.85
C ASN A 186 11.46 15.23 9.83
N GLY A 187 12.02 14.03 10.04
CA GLY A 187 11.58 13.12 11.09
C GLY A 187 10.25 12.41 10.83
N CYS A 188 9.81 12.31 9.59
CA CYS A 188 8.65 11.52 9.20
C CYS A 188 8.88 10.03 9.44
N LEU A 189 7.82 9.28 9.78
CA LEU A 189 7.84 7.82 9.97
C LEU A 189 8.52 7.10 8.79
N GLU A 190 8.20 7.50 7.58
CA GLU A 190 8.76 6.93 6.35
C GLU A 190 10.29 6.93 6.35
N THR A 191 10.93 7.97 6.89
CA THR A 191 12.39 8.07 6.92
C THR A 191 13.07 7.08 7.88
N TYR A 192 12.30 6.34 8.65
CA TYR A 192 12.75 5.30 9.58
C TYR A 192 12.18 3.92 9.27
N ALA A 193 10.92 3.85 8.85
CA ALA A 193 10.15 2.61 8.75
C ALA A 193 9.93 2.12 7.32
N SER A 194 10.26 2.88 6.28
CA SER A 194 10.26 2.38 4.91
C SER A 194 11.49 1.51 4.62
N ALA A 195 11.47 0.79 3.50
CA ALA A 195 12.64 0.01 3.05
C ALA A 195 13.88 0.90 2.94
N THR A 196 13.75 2.11 2.39
CA THR A 196 14.84 3.08 2.28
C THR A 196 15.28 3.63 3.64
N GLY A 197 14.35 3.84 4.56
CA GLY A 197 14.63 4.29 5.93
C GLY A 197 15.37 3.24 6.74
N ILE A 198 15.02 1.96 6.57
CA ILE A 198 15.70 0.82 7.20
C ILE A 198 17.14 0.71 6.69
N VAL A 199 17.35 0.76 5.37
CA VAL A 199 18.70 0.74 4.77
C VAL A 199 19.53 1.90 5.31
N ARG A 200 18.99 3.11 5.31
CA ARG A 200 19.68 4.29 5.86
C ARG A 200 20.10 4.09 7.32
N THR A 201 19.25 3.48 8.15
CA THR A 201 19.60 3.20 9.56
C THR A 201 20.79 2.23 9.65
N ALA A 202 20.79 1.18 8.84
CA ALA A 202 21.91 0.22 8.81
C ALA A 202 23.21 0.90 8.33
N GLU A 203 23.13 1.73 7.29
CA GLU A 203 24.30 2.47 6.78
C GLU A 203 24.89 3.42 7.83
N GLU A 204 24.05 4.16 8.58
CA GLU A 204 24.47 5.04 9.66
C GLU A 204 25.18 4.26 10.79
N LEU A 205 24.71 3.03 11.11
CA LEU A 205 25.37 2.16 12.09
C LEU A 205 26.69 1.59 11.56
N LEU A 206 26.77 1.19 10.31
CA LEU A 206 28.00 0.74 9.67
C LEU A 206 29.06 1.87 9.63
N ASP A 207 28.64 3.10 9.34
CA ASP A 207 29.53 4.27 9.36
C ASP A 207 30.07 4.60 10.75
N SER A 208 29.38 4.19 11.81
CA SER A 208 29.89 4.31 13.19
C SER A 208 30.98 3.29 13.53
N GLY A 209 31.33 2.39 12.61
CA GLY A 209 32.38 1.39 12.75
C GLY A 209 31.92 0.11 13.43
N GLU A 210 30.61 -0.14 13.53
CA GLU A 210 30.10 -1.39 14.08
C GLU A 210 30.40 -2.58 13.15
N LYS A 211 30.79 -3.72 13.74
CA LYS A 211 31.06 -4.95 12.99
C LYS A 211 29.75 -5.61 12.57
N SER A 212 29.67 -6.02 11.31
CA SER A 212 28.52 -6.66 10.72
C SER A 212 28.92 -7.54 9.55
N VAL A 213 28.06 -8.48 9.17
CA VAL A 213 28.13 -9.19 7.89
C VAL A 213 27.58 -8.35 6.73
N LEU A 214 26.86 -7.28 7.04
CA LEU A 214 26.28 -6.37 6.05
C LEU A 214 27.35 -5.45 5.47
N THR A 215 27.20 -5.12 4.20
CA THR A 215 27.99 -4.10 3.50
C THR A 215 27.03 -3.07 2.88
N LYS A 216 27.51 -1.85 2.65
CA LYS A 216 26.67 -0.78 2.07
C LYS A 216 26.37 -0.98 0.58
N GLU A 217 27.17 -1.82 -0.09
CA GLU A 217 27.04 -2.04 -1.52
C GLU A 217 25.75 -2.84 -1.82
N ASN A 218 24.82 -2.20 -2.54
CA ASN A 218 23.52 -2.76 -2.93
C ASN A 218 22.67 -3.28 -1.75
N LEU A 219 22.85 -2.71 -0.55
CA LEU A 219 22.15 -3.13 0.67
C LEU A 219 20.64 -2.93 0.52
N THR A 220 19.89 -3.95 0.85
CA THR A 220 18.43 -3.93 0.84
C THR A 220 17.83 -4.17 2.24
N ALA A 221 16.59 -3.74 2.44
CA ALA A 221 15.86 -4.06 3.68
C ALA A 221 15.75 -5.59 3.90
N ARG A 222 15.63 -6.37 2.82
CA ARG A 222 15.62 -7.84 2.88
C ARG A 222 16.91 -8.40 3.49
N ASP A 223 18.07 -7.93 3.01
CA ASP A 223 19.36 -8.37 3.52
C ASP A 223 19.50 -8.10 5.02
N ILE A 224 18.99 -6.94 5.46
CA ILE A 224 18.99 -6.52 6.87
C ILE A 224 18.11 -7.45 7.71
N PHE A 225 16.88 -7.76 7.29
CA PHE A 225 16.03 -8.68 8.03
C PHE A 225 16.58 -10.10 8.04
N ASP A 226 17.17 -10.57 6.94
CA ASP A 226 17.78 -11.89 6.86
C ASP A 226 19.05 -11.98 7.76
N ALA A 227 19.88 -10.94 7.80
CA ALA A 227 21.02 -10.85 8.72
C ALA A 227 20.55 -10.77 10.19
N ALA A 228 19.48 -10.05 10.49
CA ALA A 228 18.91 -9.97 11.84
C ALA A 228 18.42 -11.34 12.33
N LYS A 229 17.77 -12.13 11.49
CA LYS A 229 17.37 -13.51 11.80
C LYS A 229 18.57 -14.41 12.13
N ASN A 230 19.74 -14.10 11.58
CA ASN A 230 21.01 -14.81 11.83
C ASN A 230 21.84 -14.18 12.95
N GLY A 231 21.30 -13.19 13.68
CA GLY A 231 21.91 -12.62 14.88
C GLY A 231 22.95 -11.53 14.63
N ASP A 232 23.02 -10.94 13.43
CA ASP A 232 23.92 -9.82 13.17
C ASP A 232 23.55 -8.60 14.01
N ASN A 233 24.53 -8.00 14.68
CA ASN A 233 24.30 -6.94 15.65
C ASN A 233 23.79 -5.62 15.02
N VAL A 234 24.33 -5.23 13.87
CA VAL A 234 23.89 -4.02 13.15
C VAL A 234 22.46 -4.21 12.64
N ALA A 235 22.18 -5.38 12.07
CA ALA A 235 20.85 -5.73 11.59
C ALA A 235 19.81 -5.74 12.73
N LEU A 236 20.12 -6.34 13.88
CA LEU A 236 19.25 -6.35 15.05
C LEU A 236 18.97 -4.94 15.57
N LYS A 237 19.98 -4.07 15.67
CA LYS A 237 19.79 -2.66 16.04
C LYS A 237 18.93 -1.91 15.02
N THR A 238 19.12 -2.16 13.75
CA THR A 238 18.33 -1.55 12.66
C THR A 238 16.87 -1.97 12.78
N VAL A 239 16.59 -3.25 12.97
CA VAL A 239 15.24 -3.78 13.15
C VAL A 239 14.61 -3.24 14.43
N ASP A 240 15.37 -3.03 15.50
CA ASP A 240 14.88 -2.42 16.74
C ASP A 240 14.47 -0.96 16.54
N VAL A 241 15.25 -0.17 15.82
CA VAL A 241 14.89 1.21 15.43
C VAL A 241 13.62 1.25 14.58
N PHE A 242 13.52 0.40 13.56
CA PHE A 242 12.33 0.23 12.74
C PHE A 242 11.11 -0.08 13.60
N GLY A 243 11.18 -1.10 14.44
CA GLY A 243 10.08 -1.52 15.31
C GLY A 243 9.65 -0.43 16.28
N LYS A 244 10.61 0.30 16.86
CA LYS A 244 10.35 1.40 17.80
C LYS A 244 9.51 2.50 17.14
N TYR A 245 9.93 3.01 16.00
CA TYR A 245 9.21 4.11 15.35
C TYR A 245 7.87 3.67 14.76
N LEU A 246 7.82 2.50 14.14
CA LEU A 246 6.56 1.98 13.61
C LEU A 246 5.58 1.64 14.74
N GLY A 247 6.02 0.91 15.76
CA GLY A 247 5.16 0.55 16.91
C GLY A 247 4.61 1.77 17.65
N MET A 248 5.43 2.81 17.84
CA MET A 248 5.00 4.08 18.41
C MET A 248 3.96 4.79 17.53
N ALA A 249 4.19 4.87 16.23
CA ALA A 249 3.24 5.48 15.30
C ALA A 249 1.90 4.75 15.30
N LEU A 250 1.92 3.42 15.26
CA LEU A 250 0.70 2.59 15.32
C LEU A 250 -0.04 2.75 16.63
N ALA A 251 0.66 2.88 17.76
CA ALA A 251 0.05 3.15 19.05
C ALA A 251 -0.68 4.51 19.08
N ASN A 252 -0.09 5.53 18.47
CA ASN A 252 -0.71 6.85 18.31
C ASN A 252 -1.95 6.80 17.40
N ILE A 253 -1.87 6.08 16.28
CA ILE A 253 -3.01 5.88 15.40
C ILE A 253 -4.12 5.12 16.11
N ALA A 254 -3.80 4.06 16.85
CA ALA A 254 -4.78 3.25 17.55
C ALA A 254 -5.54 4.05 18.62
N VAL A 255 -4.92 5.01 19.27
CA VAL A 255 -5.59 5.90 20.24
C VAL A 255 -6.63 6.81 19.57
N VAL A 256 -6.41 7.17 18.31
CA VAL A 256 -7.30 8.05 17.52
C VAL A 256 -8.43 7.26 16.85
N THR A 257 -8.11 6.09 16.29
CA THR A 257 -9.03 5.34 15.41
C THR A 257 -9.65 4.12 16.09
N ASN A 258 -9.07 3.64 17.20
CA ASN A 258 -9.48 2.44 17.94
C ASN A 258 -9.79 1.24 17.02
N PRO A 259 -8.83 0.79 16.19
CA PRO A 259 -9.08 -0.27 15.23
C PRO A 259 -9.16 -1.65 15.91
N GLU A 260 -9.91 -2.57 15.30
CA GLU A 260 -9.96 -3.98 15.69
C GLU A 260 -8.65 -4.67 15.28
N ILE A 261 -8.12 -4.30 14.10
CA ILE A 261 -6.91 -4.89 13.52
C ILE A 261 -6.06 -3.84 12.80
N ILE A 262 -4.75 -4.00 12.90
CA ILE A 262 -3.75 -3.30 12.10
C ILE A 262 -3.11 -4.33 11.17
N LEU A 263 -3.17 -4.11 9.87
CA LEU A 263 -2.55 -4.95 8.86
C LEU A 263 -1.26 -4.31 8.35
N LEU A 264 -0.17 -5.09 8.36
CA LEU A 264 1.10 -4.72 7.76
C LEU A 264 1.23 -5.36 6.38
N SER A 265 1.44 -4.55 5.35
CA SER A 265 1.58 -4.96 3.95
C SER A 265 2.87 -4.39 3.34
N GLY A 266 3.14 -4.75 2.09
CA GLY A 266 4.32 -4.30 1.36
C GLY A 266 5.55 -5.17 1.60
N GLY A 267 6.59 -4.93 0.79
CA GLY A 267 7.76 -5.81 0.72
C GLY A 267 8.47 -6.05 2.06
N VAL A 268 8.52 -5.04 2.93
CA VAL A 268 9.15 -5.16 4.26
C VAL A 268 8.33 -6.06 5.18
N ALA A 269 7.00 -5.96 5.15
CA ALA A 269 6.13 -6.76 5.99
C ALA A 269 6.32 -8.27 5.75
N TYR A 270 6.67 -8.66 4.52
CA TYR A 270 6.86 -10.07 4.15
C TYR A 270 8.19 -10.67 4.61
N ALA A 271 9.02 -9.93 5.35
CA ALA A 271 10.14 -10.54 6.08
C ALA A 271 9.66 -11.50 7.19
N GLY A 272 8.36 -11.51 7.52
CA GLY A 272 7.71 -12.50 8.37
C GLY A 272 7.54 -12.06 9.83
N GLU A 273 7.48 -13.04 10.73
CA GLU A 273 7.16 -12.82 12.16
C GLU A 273 8.10 -11.83 12.85
N ILE A 274 9.35 -11.74 12.43
CA ILE A 274 10.31 -10.75 12.97
C ILE A 274 9.77 -9.32 12.87
N VAL A 275 8.96 -9.02 11.84
CA VAL A 275 8.33 -7.69 11.68
C VAL A 275 7.19 -7.51 12.65
N THR A 276 6.27 -8.47 12.73
CA THR A 276 5.13 -8.38 13.66
C THR A 276 5.58 -8.37 15.11
N ASP A 277 6.56 -9.18 15.47
CA ASP A 277 7.06 -9.29 16.83
C ASP A 277 7.72 -7.99 17.30
N ILE A 278 8.61 -7.42 16.49
CA ILE A 278 9.28 -6.18 16.87
C ILE A 278 8.32 -4.99 16.91
N VAL A 279 7.37 -4.93 15.99
CA VAL A 279 6.34 -3.89 15.96
C VAL A 279 5.42 -4.03 17.17
N LYS A 280 4.94 -5.24 17.47
CA LYS A 280 4.09 -5.52 18.62
C LYS A 280 4.78 -5.19 19.94
N LYS A 281 6.05 -5.55 20.10
CA LYS A 281 6.87 -5.19 21.26
C LYS A 281 6.78 -3.69 21.57
N TYR A 282 6.99 -2.85 20.56
CA TYR A 282 6.98 -1.40 20.76
C TYR A 282 5.58 -0.81 20.78
N PHE A 283 4.63 -1.39 20.05
CA PHE A 283 3.22 -1.04 20.18
C PHE A 283 2.76 -1.19 21.63
N ASP A 284 3.08 -2.29 22.30
CA ASP A 284 2.69 -2.54 23.69
C ASP A 284 3.34 -1.59 24.68
N VAL A 285 4.52 -1.07 24.37
CA VAL A 285 5.19 -0.04 25.20
C VAL A 285 4.46 1.29 25.11
N PHE A 286 4.04 1.71 23.93
CA PHE A 286 3.48 3.04 23.67
C PHE A 286 1.96 3.08 23.69
N ALA A 287 1.28 1.95 23.52
CA ALA A 287 -0.17 1.90 23.40
C ALA A 287 -0.87 2.23 24.70
N PHE A 288 -1.89 3.07 24.61
CA PHE A 288 -2.84 3.30 25.70
C PHE A 288 -3.55 1.99 26.08
N LYS A 289 -3.79 1.79 27.37
CA LYS A 289 -4.28 0.50 27.91
C LYS A 289 -5.47 -0.10 27.13
N SER A 290 -6.43 0.74 26.73
CA SER A 290 -7.65 0.28 26.07
C SER A 290 -7.42 -0.25 24.64
N VAL A 291 -6.34 0.15 23.97
CA VAL A 291 -6.03 -0.28 22.59
C VAL A 291 -4.93 -1.34 22.50
N LYS A 292 -4.39 -1.81 23.63
CA LYS A 292 -3.33 -2.84 23.66
C LYS A 292 -3.74 -4.18 23.04
N ASN A 293 -5.03 -4.47 23.01
CA ASN A 293 -5.57 -5.71 22.45
C ASN A 293 -5.79 -5.65 20.93
N THR A 294 -5.50 -4.52 20.28
CA THR A 294 -5.55 -4.43 18.82
C THR A 294 -4.65 -5.48 18.19
N GLU A 295 -5.20 -6.28 17.30
CA GLU A 295 -4.44 -7.29 16.57
C GLU A 295 -3.49 -6.61 15.57
N ILE A 296 -2.27 -7.15 15.44
CA ILE A 296 -1.32 -6.73 14.41
C ILE A 296 -0.95 -7.96 13.60
N LYS A 297 -1.28 -7.96 12.31
CA LYS A 297 -1.05 -9.10 11.40
C LYS A 297 -0.45 -8.65 10.08
N ILE A 298 0.14 -9.60 9.35
CA ILE A 298 0.55 -9.39 7.97
C ILE A 298 -0.67 -9.56 7.06
N ALA A 299 -0.83 -8.64 6.13
CA ALA A 299 -1.85 -8.66 5.09
C ALA A 299 -1.73 -9.89 4.18
N SER A 300 -2.84 -10.50 3.79
CA SER A 300 -2.85 -11.79 3.09
C SER A 300 -2.76 -11.66 1.58
N LEU A 301 -3.27 -10.59 0.99
CA LEU A 301 -3.33 -10.42 -0.47
C LEU A 301 -1.97 -10.00 -1.07
N LYS A 302 -1.01 -9.66 -0.24
CA LYS A 302 0.36 -9.32 -0.66
C LYS A 302 0.36 -8.20 -1.72
N ASN A 303 1.13 -8.42 -2.79
CA ASN A 303 1.27 -7.46 -3.90
C ASN A 303 0.03 -7.42 -4.81
N GLU A 304 -1.04 -8.11 -4.47
CA GLU A 304 -2.28 -8.14 -5.23
C GLU A 304 -3.40 -7.33 -4.55
N ALA A 305 -3.18 -6.85 -3.33
CA ALA A 305 -4.20 -6.12 -2.58
C ALA A 305 -4.78 -4.92 -3.35
N GLY A 306 -3.94 -4.19 -4.09
CA GLY A 306 -4.34 -3.01 -4.86
C GLY A 306 -5.22 -3.30 -6.08
N ILE A 307 -5.32 -4.56 -6.55
CA ILE A 307 -6.23 -4.93 -7.64
C ILE A 307 -7.55 -5.51 -7.14
N TYR A 308 -7.64 -5.97 -5.87
CA TYR A 308 -8.89 -6.42 -5.24
C TYR A 308 -9.75 -5.24 -4.81
#